data_b604cb1dbb76178b2292ce9199ad612a
#
_entry.id   b604cb1dbb76178b2292ce9199ad612a
#
_cell.length_a   1.000
_cell.length_b   1.000
_cell.length_c   1.000
_cell.angle_alpha   90.00
_cell.angle_beta   90.00
_cell.angle_gamma   90.00
#
_symmetry.space_group_name_H-M   'P 1'
#
loop_
_entity.id
_entity.type
_entity.pdbx_description
1 polymer ?
#
loop_
_entity_poly.entity_id
_entity_poly.type
_entity_poly.pdbx_seq_one_letter_code
_entity_poly.pdbx_strand_id
1 'polypeptide(L)'
;MIPVSASEPLRPDFLAHHFDSPKQQHDASKLGMWLFLTTEVLFFSGLFCAYIVFRASRPEVFYWSHFFLDTRLGAINTCVLLVSSFTAAYAVRAAQLAQRRRLIAAILGTIVCSLLFLGIKGAEYSAKFDEGLLPGARFRPTEQVWHLPAFKHLHPEAAAYAETLFERAQAAGGGASPSTAATLPKGATASKRALEPLLRAGVLGRTAEYFDLPSQPQNAHVFFGIYFMMTGLHGIHVLGGVAVWTWLLLRAWRGEFGANYFGPVDAAALYWHFVDLIWIYLFPLLYLIH
;
A
#
# COMPACT_ATOMS: atom_id res chain seq x y z
N MET A 1 25.60 34.71 59.50
CA MET A 1 24.76 33.69 58.84
C MET A 1 24.82 33.94 57.32
N ILE A 2 25.57 33.10 56.61
CA ILE A 2 25.64 33.13 55.15
C ILE A 2 24.43 32.34 54.67
N PRO A 3 23.55 32.88 53.80
CA PRO A 3 22.45 32.11 53.28
C PRO A 3 23.01 30.98 52.43
N VAL A 4 22.64 29.74 52.77
CA VAL A 4 22.90 28.55 51.95
C VAL A 4 22.18 28.78 50.66
N SER A 5 22.93 29.01 49.57
CA SER A 5 22.44 29.02 48.21
C SER A 5 21.75 27.69 47.96
N ALA A 6 20.43 27.72 47.76
CA ALA A 6 19.70 26.56 47.29
C ALA A 6 20.34 26.13 45.94
N SER A 7 20.99 24.97 45.96
CA SER A 7 21.54 24.38 44.72
C SER A 7 20.44 24.29 43.71
N GLU A 8 20.55 25.03 42.62
CA GLU A 8 19.66 24.86 41.48
C GLU A 8 19.58 23.36 41.12
N PRO A 9 18.37 22.80 40.95
CA PRO A 9 18.24 21.40 40.59
C PRO A 9 19.00 21.16 39.27
N LEU A 10 19.97 20.24 39.32
CA LEU A 10 20.78 19.88 38.17
C LEU A 10 19.86 19.62 36.96
N ARG A 11 20.01 20.44 35.93
CA ARG A 11 19.23 20.36 34.69
C ARG A 11 19.53 19.01 34.04
N PRO A 12 18.52 18.19 33.69
CA PRO A 12 18.75 16.91 33.01
C PRO A 12 19.47 17.10 31.67
N ASP A 13 20.47 16.28 31.37
CA ASP A 13 21.27 16.35 30.13
C ASP A 13 20.45 16.28 28.82
N PHE A 14 19.27 15.64 28.87
CA PHE A 14 18.37 15.52 27.74
C PHE A 14 17.48 16.75 27.50
N LEU A 15 17.46 17.72 28.43
CA LEU A 15 16.65 18.93 28.34
C LEU A 15 17.36 19.97 27.46
N ALA A 16 16.82 20.26 26.30
CA ALA A 16 17.38 21.28 25.43
C ALA A 16 17.33 22.67 26.09
N HIS A 17 18.32 23.48 25.80
CA HIS A 17 18.58 24.76 26.55
C HIS A 17 17.43 25.79 26.45
N HIS A 18 16.59 25.71 25.43
CA HIS A 18 15.46 26.63 25.20
C HIS A 18 14.13 26.17 25.84
N PHE A 19 14.12 25.02 26.55
CA PHE A 19 12.97 24.60 27.33
C PHE A 19 13.21 24.73 28.83
N ASP A 20 12.17 25.16 29.54
CA ASP A 20 12.24 25.34 31.00
C ASP A 20 12.01 24.03 31.76
N SER A 21 11.32 23.07 31.18
CA SER A 21 11.01 21.80 31.82
C SER A 21 10.91 20.63 30.79
N PRO A 22 11.18 19.37 31.25
CA PRO A 22 10.99 18.18 30.43
C PRO A 22 9.57 18.04 29.87
N LYS A 23 8.58 18.49 30.67
CA LYS A 23 7.16 18.45 30.21
C LYS A 23 6.94 19.40 29.06
N GLN A 24 7.43 20.64 29.13
CA GLN A 24 7.31 21.61 28.03
C GLN A 24 7.97 21.08 26.74
N GLN A 25 9.18 20.50 26.85
CA GLN A 25 9.86 19.88 25.71
C GLN A 25 9.04 18.74 25.11
N HIS A 26 8.44 17.89 25.92
CA HIS A 26 7.60 16.78 25.47
C HIS A 26 6.33 17.28 24.79
N ASP A 27 5.63 18.25 25.36
CA ASP A 27 4.40 18.84 24.82
C ASP A 27 4.68 19.56 23.48
N ALA A 28 5.78 20.31 23.38
CA ALA A 28 6.23 20.95 22.15
C ALA A 28 6.56 19.92 21.06
N SER A 29 7.24 18.82 21.42
CA SER A 29 7.55 17.74 20.49
C SER A 29 6.28 17.05 19.97
N LYS A 30 5.29 16.82 20.84
CA LYS A 30 3.98 16.29 20.45
C LYS A 30 3.24 17.22 19.49
N LEU A 31 3.19 18.51 19.81
CA LEU A 31 2.55 19.50 18.93
C LEU A 31 3.21 19.50 17.54
N GLY A 32 4.55 19.53 17.48
CA GLY A 32 5.29 19.45 16.23
C GLY A 32 4.98 18.18 15.43
N MET A 33 4.87 17.04 16.14
CA MET A 33 4.51 15.77 15.51
C MET A 33 3.08 15.78 14.94
N TRP A 34 2.11 16.34 15.66
CA TRP A 34 0.74 16.48 15.17
C TRP A 34 0.65 17.40 13.96
N LEU A 35 1.39 18.51 13.93
CA LEU A 35 1.46 19.40 12.77
C LEU A 35 2.06 18.66 11.56
N PHE A 36 3.15 17.94 11.77
CA PHE A 36 3.76 17.12 10.73
C PHE A 36 2.77 16.07 10.19
N LEU A 37 2.14 15.28 11.06
CA LEU A 37 1.14 14.28 10.63
C LEU A 37 -0.03 14.90 9.88
N THR A 38 -0.46 16.11 10.25
CA THR A 38 -1.52 16.83 9.52
C THR A 38 -1.09 17.16 8.10
N THR A 39 0.16 17.59 7.89
CA THR A 39 0.68 17.83 6.52
C THR A 39 0.73 16.56 5.69
N GLU A 40 1.10 15.43 6.31
CA GLU A 40 1.12 14.13 5.64
C GLU A 40 -0.29 13.64 5.26
N VAL A 41 -1.27 13.82 6.15
CA VAL A 41 -2.69 13.55 5.84
C VAL A 41 -3.15 14.35 4.62
N LEU A 42 -2.85 15.65 4.58
CA LEU A 42 -3.20 16.50 3.44
C LEU A 42 -2.52 16.05 2.15
N PHE A 43 -1.26 15.64 2.23
CA PHE A 43 -0.50 15.15 1.11
C PHE A 43 -1.10 13.86 0.52
N PHE A 44 -1.35 12.85 1.36
CA PHE A 44 -1.99 11.61 0.91
C PHE A 44 -3.44 11.81 0.47
N SER A 45 -4.18 12.75 1.08
CA SER A 45 -5.57 13.04 0.69
C SER A 45 -5.67 13.52 -0.76
N GLY A 46 -4.69 14.26 -1.25
CA GLY A 46 -4.60 14.64 -2.67
C GLY A 46 -4.53 13.43 -3.61
N LEU A 47 -3.76 12.40 -3.23
CA LEU A 47 -3.67 11.15 -4.00
C LEU A 47 -4.96 10.33 -3.92
N PHE A 48 -5.58 10.25 -2.74
CA PHE A 48 -6.89 9.60 -2.59
C PHE A 48 -7.98 10.32 -3.39
N CYS A 49 -7.96 11.65 -3.43
CA CYS A 49 -8.87 12.45 -4.26
C CYS A 49 -8.68 12.13 -5.74
N ALA A 50 -7.44 12.10 -6.23
CA ALA A 50 -7.14 11.71 -7.61
C ALA A 50 -7.66 10.30 -7.92
N TYR A 51 -7.42 9.33 -7.02
CA TYR A 51 -7.95 7.96 -7.15
C TYR A 51 -9.48 7.97 -7.28
N ILE A 52 -10.20 8.67 -6.41
CA ILE A 52 -11.67 8.72 -6.41
C ILE A 52 -12.19 9.33 -7.71
N VAL A 53 -11.61 10.43 -8.17
CA VAL A 53 -12.00 11.11 -9.40
C VAL A 53 -11.80 10.22 -10.62
N PHE A 54 -10.65 9.57 -10.74
CA PHE A 54 -10.38 8.65 -11.85
C PHE A 54 -11.25 7.41 -11.80
N ARG A 55 -11.47 6.83 -10.62
CA ARG A 55 -12.36 5.67 -10.44
C ARG A 55 -13.82 6.01 -10.80
N ALA A 56 -14.30 7.18 -10.44
CA ALA A 56 -15.65 7.62 -10.78
C ALA A 56 -15.79 7.92 -12.29
N SER A 57 -14.73 8.46 -12.92
CA SER A 57 -14.75 8.83 -14.35
C SER A 57 -14.53 7.64 -15.29
N ARG A 58 -13.79 6.61 -14.86
CA ARG A 58 -13.37 5.46 -15.66
C ARG A 58 -13.42 4.16 -14.85
N PRO A 59 -14.61 3.73 -14.39
CA PRO A 59 -14.73 2.54 -13.54
C PRO A 59 -14.24 1.26 -14.23
N GLU A 60 -14.40 1.17 -15.55
CA GLU A 60 -13.94 0.04 -16.38
C GLU A 60 -12.43 -0.19 -16.27
N VAL A 61 -11.63 0.89 -16.19
CA VAL A 61 -10.18 0.81 -16.05
C VAL A 61 -9.80 0.18 -14.71
N PHE A 62 -10.46 0.59 -13.64
CA PHE A 62 -10.19 0.08 -12.30
C PHE A 62 -10.64 -1.38 -12.15
N TYR A 63 -11.81 -1.71 -12.68
CA TYR A 63 -12.33 -3.06 -12.65
C TYR A 63 -11.50 -4.05 -13.50
N TRP A 64 -10.94 -3.63 -14.63
CA TRP A 64 -10.05 -4.45 -15.44
C TRP A 64 -8.69 -4.63 -14.76
N SER A 65 -8.14 -3.55 -14.20
CA SER A 65 -6.76 -3.54 -13.71
C SER A 65 -6.59 -4.25 -12.36
N HIS A 66 -7.63 -4.33 -11.51
CA HIS A 66 -7.50 -4.97 -10.20
C HIS A 66 -7.21 -6.47 -10.29
N PHE A 67 -7.60 -7.15 -11.37
CA PHE A 67 -7.30 -8.57 -11.58
C PHE A 67 -5.79 -8.87 -11.66
N PHE A 68 -5.00 -7.88 -11.99
CA PHE A 68 -3.54 -7.98 -11.99
C PHE A 68 -2.92 -7.84 -10.59
N LEU A 69 -3.69 -7.51 -9.56
CA LEU A 69 -3.18 -7.36 -8.20
C LEU A 69 -3.47 -8.62 -7.36
N ASP A 70 -2.45 -9.11 -6.66
CA ASP A 70 -2.60 -10.26 -5.77
C ASP A 70 -3.14 -9.83 -4.41
N THR A 71 -4.45 -10.04 -4.20
CA THR A 71 -5.13 -9.73 -2.95
C THR A 71 -4.57 -10.50 -1.76
N ARG A 72 -4.04 -11.73 -1.97
CA ARG A 72 -3.46 -12.55 -0.88
C ARG A 72 -2.18 -11.92 -0.37
N LEU A 73 -1.29 -11.49 -1.28
CA LEU A 73 -0.07 -10.80 -0.90
C LEU A 73 -0.36 -9.46 -0.20
N GLY A 74 -1.36 -8.72 -0.68
CA GLY A 74 -1.83 -7.50 -0.02
C GLY A 74 -2.35 -7.75 1.40
N ALA A 75 -3.12 -8.81 1.60
CA ALA A 75 -3.64 -9.20 2.93
C ALA A 75 -2.51 -9.62 3.89
N ILE A 76 -1.56 -10.43 3.42
CA ILE A 76 -0.38 -10.83 4.21
C ILE A 76 0.40 -9.59 4.64
N ASN A 77 0.66 -8.67 3.72
CA ASN A 77 1.34 -7.41 4.02
C ASN A 77 0.59 -6.57 5.06
N THR A 78 -0.73 -6.54 5.00
CA THR A 78 -1.55 -5.85 6.01
C THR A 78 -1.38 -6.50 7.39
N CYS A 79 -1.41 -7.83 7.48
CA CYS A 79 -1.16 -8.53 8.74
C CYS A 79 0.25 -8.25 9.29
N VAL A 80 1.28 -8.22 8.45
CA VAL A 80 2.66 -7.92 8.85
C VAL A 80 2.74 -6.50 9.43
N LEU A 81 2.10 -5.50 8.81
CA LEU A 81 2.07 -4.14 9.33
C LEU A 81 1.29 -4.02 10.64
N LEU A 82 0.16 -4.72 10.80
CA LEU A 82 -0.57 -4.73 12.08
C LEU A 82 0.27 -5.28 13.22
N VAL A 83 1.05 -6.36 12.98
CA VAL A 83 2.01 -6.88 13.95
C VAL A 83 3.11 -5.85 14.24
N SER A 84 3.62 -5.18 13.20
CA SER A 84 4.60 -4.09 13.34
C SER A 84 4.07 -2.94 14.18
N SER A 85 2.83 -2.53 13.95
CA SER A 85 2.14 -1.49 14.73
C SER A 85 2.04 -1.86 16.22
N PHE A 86 1.69 -3.12 16.50
CA PHE A 86 1.68 -3.62 17.88
C PHE A 86 3.07 -3.58 18.53
N THR A 87 4.12 -4.02 17.82
CA THR A 87 5.49 -3.98 18.35
C THR A 87 5.98 -2.55 18.60
N ALA A 88 5.61 -1.59 17.74
CA ALA A 88 5.90 -0.17 17.92
C ALA A 88 5.22 0.40 19.18
N ALA A 89 3.94 0.10 19.40
CA ALA A 89 3.23 0.49 20.63
C ALA A 89 3.88 -0.14 21.89
N TYR A 90 4.27 -1.41 21.80
CA TYR A 90 4.96 -2.10 22.88
C TYR A 90 6.35 -1.47 23.19
N ALA A 91 7.05 -0.97 22.15
CA ALA A 91 8.33 -0.26 22.35
C ALA A 91 8.15 1.00 23.21
N VAL A 92 7.10 1.80 22.97
CA VAL A 92 6.77 2.98 23.80
C VAL A 92 6.54 2.55 25.25
N ARG A 93 5.74 1.51 25.47
CA ARG A 93 5.48 1.00 26.83
C ARG A 93 6.73 0.50 27.52
N ALA A 94 7.60 -0.21 26.81
CA ALA A 94 8.87 -0.69 27.34
C ALA A 94 9.83 0.46 27.69
N ALA A 95 9.84 1.55 26.90
CA ALA A 95 10.61 2.75 27.18
C ALA A 95 10.11 3.46 28.45
N GLN A 96 8.78 3.65 28.60
CA GLN A 96 8.15 4.23 29.79
C GLN A 96 8.46 3.47 31.09
N LEU A 97 8.57 2.15 30.98
CA LEU A 97 8.90 1.28 32.12
C LEU A 97 10.41 1.09 32.31
N ALA A 98 11.26 1.81 31.56
CA ALA A 98 12.72 1.69 31.57
C ALA A 98 13.23 0.25 31.32
N GLN A 99 12.49 -0.57 30.57
CA GLN A 99 12.80 -1.97 30.29
C GLN A 99 13.65 -2.10 29.02
N ARG A 100 14.92 -1.74 29.09
CA ARG A 100 15.85 -1.66 27.94
C ARG A 100 15.83 -2.88 27.04
N ARG A 101 15.89 -4.11 27.58
CA ARG A 101 15.91 -5.34 26.78
C ARG A 101 14.64 -5.53 25.97
N ARG A 102 13.47 -5.24 26.57
CA ARG A 102 12.17 -5.32 25.91
C ARG A 102 12.00 -4.23 24.86
N LEU A 103 12.50 -3.02 25.14
CA LEU A 103 12.53 -1.92 24.17
C LEU A 103 13.32 -2.30 22.93
N ILE A 104 14.54 -2.81 23.09
CA ILE A 104 15.39 -3.26 21.96
C ILE A 104 14.70 -4.38 21.17
N ALA A 105 14.14 -5.38 21.83
CA ALA A 105 13.44 -6.47 21.17
C ALA A 105 12.21 -5.97 20.36
N ALA A 106 11.44 -5.03 20.91
CA ALA A 106 10.29 -4.44 20.25
C ALA A 106 10.68 -3.62 19.00
N ILE A 107 11.71 -2.79 19.11
CA ILE A 107 12.24 -2.02 17.98
C ILE A 107 12.76 -2.95 16.88
N LEU A 108 13.49 -4.01 17.21
CA LEU A 108 13.94 -5.02 16.25
C LEU A 108 12.75 -5.70 15.58
N GLY A 109 11.70 -6.06 16.33
CA GLY A 109 10.47 -6.62 15.78
C GLY A 109 9.82 -5.70 14.74
N THR A 110 9.73 -4.39 15.05
CA THR A 110 9.20 -3.39 14.13
C THR A 110 10.04 -3.31 12.85
N ILE A 111 11.36 -3.25 12.97
CA ILE A 111 12.28 -3.19 11.82
C ILE A 111 12.15 -4.46 10.96
N VAL A 112 12.13 -5.65 11.56
CA VAL A 112 12.01 -6.93 10.82
C VAL A 112 10.69 -6.98 10.05
N CYS A 113 9.57 -6.63 10.68
CA CYS A 113 8.27 -6.57 10.00
C CYS A 113 8.27 -5.56 8.85
N SER A 114 8.91 -4.39 9.04
CA SER A 114 9.03 -3.37 7.99
C SER A 114 9.83 -3.85 6.79
N LEU A 115 10.94 -4.54 7.03
CA LEU A 115 11.78 -5.12 5.98
C LEU A 115 11.05 -6.26 5.25
N LEU A 116 10.28 -7.07 5.98
CA LEU A 116 9.45 -8.12 5.39
C LEU A 116 8.38 -7.51 4.48
N PHE A 117 7.69 -6.46 4.92
CA PHE A 117 6.73 -5.72 4.11
C PHE A 117 7.37 -5.19 2.82
N LEU A 118 8.53 -4.52 2.93
CA LEU A 118 9.25 -3.98 1.77
C LEU A 118 9.73 -5.10 0.83
N GLY A 119 10.15 -6.24 1.36
CA GLY A 119 10.56 -7.40 0.57
C GLY A 119 9.40 -7.97 -0.25
N ILE A 120 8.22 -8.16 0.37
CA ILE A 120 7.02 -8.63 -0.32
C ILE A 120 6.59 -7.62 -1.40
N LYS A 121 6.62 -6.31 -1.08
CA LYS A 121 6.30 -5.25 -2.06
C LYS A 121 7.32 -5.19 -3.19
N GLY A 122 8.59 -5.39 -2.90
CA GLY A 122 9.64 -5.48 -3.92
C GLY A 122 9.42 -6.64 -4.89
N ALA A 123 9.06 -7.82 -4.39
CA ALA A 123 8.71 -8.98 -5.20
C ALA A 123 7.45 -8.71 -6.07
N GLU A 124 6.42 -8.10 -5.49
CA GLU A 124 5.22 -7.71 -6.22
C GLU A 124 5.54 -6.71 -7.35
N TYR A 125 6.37 -5.71 -7.09
CA TYR A 125 6.81 -4.74 -8.10
C TYR A 125 7.61 -5.39 -9.22
N SER A 126 8.53 -6.30 -8.89
CA SER A 126 9.30 -7.05 -9.89
C SER A 126 8.36 -7.82 -10.82
N ALA A 127 7.38 -8.54 -10.28
CA ALA A 127 6.38 -9.24 -11.07
C ALA A 127 5.60 -8.27 -11.99
N LYS A 128 5.19 -7.09 -11.50
CA LYS A 128 4.49 -6.09 -12.32
C LYS A 128 5.36 -5.51 -13.43
N PHE A 129 6.67 -5.42 -13.23
CA PHE A 129 7.61 -5.00 -14.27
C PHE A 129 7.73 -6.06 -15.36
N ASP A 130 7.83 -7.33 -14.99
CA ASP A 130 7.90 -8.46 -15.91
C ASP A 130 6.58 -8.63 -16.70
N GLU A 131 5.44 -8.36 -16.07
CA GLU A 131 4.11 -8.34 -16.69
C GLU A 131 3.89 -7.15 -17.64
N GLY A 132 4.85 -6.22 -17.77
CA GLY A 132 4.74 -5.07 -18.66
C GLY A 132 3.74 -4.00 -18.23
N LEU A 133 3.43 -3.92 -16.94
CA LEU A 133 2.43 -3.01 -16.37
C LEU A 133 2.99 -1.64 -15.96
N LEU A 134 4.17 -1.27 -16.45
CA LEU A 134 4.76 0.04 -16.18
C LEU A 134 3.91 1.17 -16.78
N PRO A 135 3.63 2.26 -16.04
CA PRO A 135 2.79 3.34 -16.52
C PRO A 135 3.40 4.09 -17.72
N GLY A 136 2.54 4.73 -18.51
CA GLY A 136 2.93 5.54 -19.65
C GLY A 136 3.28 4.75 -20.91
N ALA A 137 4.28 5.19 -21.67
CA ALA A 137 4.65 4.59 -22.95
C ALA A 137 5.21 3.16 -22.87
N ARG A 138 5.57 2.73 -21.66
CA ARG A 138 6.09 1.37 -21.39
C ARG A 138 4.99 0.37 -21.02
N PHE A 139 3.74 0.80 -20.98
CA PHE A 139 2.60 -0.05 -20.65
C PHE A 139 2.32 -1.01 -21.82
N ARG A 140 2.70 -2.26 -21.66
CA ARG A 140 2.51 -3.35 -22.64
C ARG A 140 2.24 -4.64 -21.87
N PRO A 141 1.00 -4.87 -21.39
CA PRO A 141 0.65 -6.09 -20.67
C PRO A 141 1.01 -7.32 -21.49
N THR A 142 1.77 -8.23 -20.91
CA THR A 142 2.20 -9.48 -21.55
C THR A 142 1.11 -10.53 -21.46
N GLU A 143 0.27 -10.46 -20.43
CA GLU A 143 -0.82 -11.40 -20.20
C GLU A 143 -2.19 -10.78 -20.46
N GLN A 144 -3.10 -11.61 -20.93
CA GLN A 144 -4.50 -11.24 -21.09
C GLN A 144 -5.25 -11.46 -19.77
N VAL A 145 -6.21 -10.58 -19.46
CA VAL A 145 -6.92 -10.60 -18.18
C VAL A 145 -7.60 -11.95 -17.88
N TRP A 146 -8.11 -12.65 -18.90
CA TRP A 146 -8.77 -13.95 -18.73
C TRP A 146 -7.82 -15.12 -18.44
N HIS A 147 -6.51 -14.95 -18.60
CA HIS A 147 -5.51 -15.93 -18.17
C HIS A 147 -5.18 -15.80 -16.67
N LEU A 148 -5.45 -14.65 -16.08
CA LEU A 148 -5.12 -14.37 -14.68
C LEU A 148 -5.92 -15.26 -13.71
N PRO A 149 -5.27 -15.84 -12.68
CA PRO A 149 -5.93 -16.71 -11.71
C PRO A 149 -7.11 -16.05 -11.01
N ALA A 150 -7.01 -14.76 -10.69
CA ALA A 150 -8.08 -14.00 -10.04
C ALA A 150 -9.32 -13.89 -10.93
N PHE A 151 -9.16 -13.63 -12.24
CA PHE A 151 -10.25 -13.57 -13.19
C PHE A 151 -10.89 -14.95 -13.39
N LYS A 152 -10.09 -16.00 -13.57
CA LYS A 152 -10.57 -17.39 -13.71
C LYS A 152 -11.37 -17.86 -12.51
N HIS A 153 -10.96 -17.44 -11.30
CA HIS A 153 -11.68 -17.78 -10.07
C HIS A 153 -13.04 -17.08 -9.95
N LEU A 154 -13.10 -15.79 -10.29
CA LEU A 154 -14.34 -15.00 -10.18
C LEU A 154 -15.28 -15.20 -11.35
N HIS A 155 -14.76 -15.44 -12.55
CA HIS A 155 -15.52 -15.53 -13.81
C HIS A 155 -15.09 -16.73 -14.65
N PRO A 156 -15.26 -17.99 -14.15
CA PRO A 156 -14.76 -19.20 -14.83
C PRO A 156 -15.36 -19.41 -16.22
N GLU A 157 -16.67 -19.15 -16.37
CA GLU A 157 -17.36 -19.31 -17.67
C GLU A 157 -16.89 -18.25 -18.68
N ALA A 158 -16.66 -17.00 -18.22
CA ALA A 158 -16.18 -15.92 -19.09
C ALA A 158 -14.72 -16.15 -19.52
N ALA A 159 -13.88 -16.70 -18.64
CA ALA A 159 -12.51 -17.06 -18.94
C ALA A 159 -12.44 -18.18 -19.99
N ALA A 160 -13.19 -19.27 -19.79
CA ALA A 160 -13.25 -20.38 -20.74
C ALA A 160 -13.79 -19.93 -22.10
N TYR A 161 -14.78 -19.06 -22.11
CA TYR A 161 -15.32 -18.48 -23.33
C TYR A 161 -14.30 -17.62 -24.08
N ALA A 162 -13.60 -16.72 -23.37
CA ALA A 162 -12.56 -15.88 -23.94
C ALA A 162 -11.41 -16.72 -24.55
N GLU A 163 -11.01 -17.81 -23.87
CA GLU A 163 -9.99 -18.73 -24.32
C GLU A 163 -10.39 -19.42 -25.63
N THR A 164 -11.63 -19.91 -25.72
CA THR A 164 -12.13 -20.52 -26.98
C THR A 164 -12.20 -19.53 -28.16
N LEU A 165 -12.54 -18.29 -27.91
CA LEU A 165 -12.53 -17.26 -28.96
C LEU A 165 -11.11 -16.92 -29.43
N PHE A 166 -10.17 -16.82 -28.47
CA PHE A 166 -8.78 -16.54 -28.78
C PHE A 166 -8.09 -17.63 -29.58
N GLU A 167 -8.29 -18.90 -29.21
CA GLU A 167 -7.79 -20.06 -29.98
C GLU A 167 -8.30 -20.06 -31.40
N ARG A 168 -9.57 -19.76 -31.59
CA ARG A 168 -10.18 -19.69 -32.94
C ARG A 168 -9.66 -18.53 -33.77
N ALA A 169 -9.43 -17.36 -33.16
CA ALA A 169 -8.84 -16.22 -33.84
C ALA A 169 -7.41 -16.53 -34.30
N GLN A 170 -6.62 -17.27 -33.47
CA GLN A 170 -5.31 -17.76 -33.88
C GLN A 170 -5.37 -18.79 -35.02
N ALA A 171 -6.29 -19.76 -34.95
CA ALA A 171 -6.44 -20.80 -35.97
C ALA A 171 -6.89 -20.23 -37.32
N ALA A 172 -7.58 -19.09 -37.35
CA ALA A 172 -8.01 -18.40 -38.57
C ALA A 172 -6.88 -17.64 -39.31
N GLY A 173 -5.61 -17.72 -38.81
CA GLY A 173 -4.45 -17.15 -39.51
C GLY A 173 -4.37 -15.63 -39.45
N GLY A 174 -5.13 -15.01 -38.57
CA GLY A 174 -5.17 -13.57 -38.44
C GLY A 174 -4.16 -13.05 -37.44
N GLY A 175 -3.15 -12.30 -37.88
CA GLY A 175 -2.44 -11.31 -37.08
C GLY A 175 -3.36 -10.15 -36.66
N ALA A 176 -4.65 -10.41 -36.53
CA ALA A 176 -5.67 -9.47 -36.13
C ALA A 176 -5.60 -9.29 -34.61
N SER A 177 -5.37 -8.06 -34.19
CA SER A 177 -5.69 -7.59 -32.84
C SER A 177 -7.05 -8.18 -32.42
N PRO A 178 -7.21 -8.67 -31.18
CA PRO A 178 -8.46 -9.29 -30.69
C PRO A 178 -9.71 -8.38 -30.78
N SER A 179 -9.57 -7.17 -31.28
CA SER A 179 -10.65 -6.20 -31.47
C SER A 179 -11.44 -6.37 -32.79
N THR A 180 -11.03 -7.31 -33.67
CA THR A 180 -11.75 -7.53 -34.92
C THR A 180 -12.75 -8.68 -34.73
N ALA A 181 -14.01 -8.36 -34.81
CA ALA A 181 -15.19 -9.18 -34.60
C ALA A 181 -15.02 -10.65 -35.09
N ALA A 182 -14.70 -11.56 -34.15
CA ALA A 182 -14.88 -12.97 -34.39
C ALA A 182 -16.37 -13.29 -34.16
N THR A 183 -17.14 -13.44 -35.28
CA THR A 183 -18.51 -13.91 -35.19
C THR A 183 -18.56 -15.27 -34.51
N LEU A 184 -19.30 -15.35 -33.41
CA LEU A 184 -19.51 -16.59 -32.68
C LEU A 184 -20.15 -17.67 -33.54
N PRO A 185 -19.62 -18.91 -33.57
CA PRO A 185 -20.34 -20.03 -34.12
C PRO A 185 -21.50 -20.40 -33.21
N LYS A 186 -22.62 -20.76 -33.82
CA LYS A 186 -23.77 -21.35 -33.12
C LYS A 186 -23.30 -22.53 -32.27
N GLY A 187 -23.29 -22.36 -30.93
CA GLY A 187 -22.92 -23.41 -29.98
C GLY A 187 -21.96 -23.05 -28.85
N ALA A 188 -21.36 -21.85 -28.84
CA ALA A 188 -20.56 -21.40 -27.68
C ALA A 188 -21.49 -20.70 -26.67
N THR A 189 -21.93 -21.41 -25.67
CA THR A 189 -22.85 -20.91 -24.64
C THR A 189 -22.14 -20.57 -23.35
N ALA A 190 -21.51 -19.41 -23.34
CA ALA A 190 -21.38 -18.76 -22.04
C ALA A 190 -22.76 -18.20 -21.68
N SER A 191 -23.25 -18.48 -20.49
CA SER A 191 -24.55 -17.97 -20.05
C SER A 191 -24.51 -16.44 -20.11
N LYS A 192 -25.48 -15.84 -20.82
CA LYS A 192 -25.63 -14.37 -20.87
C LYS A 192 -25.61 -13.74 -19.47
N ARG A 193 -26.09 -14.49 -18.47
CA ARG A 193 -26.11 -14.09 -17.06
C ARG A 193 -24.72 -14.01 -16.43
N ALA A 194 -23.78 -14.87 -16.84
CA ALA A 194 -22.40 -14.86 -16.35
C ALA A 194 -21.57 -13.71 -16.93
N LEU A 195 -21.90 -13.27 -18.17
CA LEU A 195 -21.19 -12.18 -18.85
C LEU A 195 -21.75 -10.78 -18.53
N GLU A 196 -22.98 -10.69 -18.04
CA GLU A 196 -23.67 -9.44 -17.73
C GLU A 196 -22.88 -8.52 -16.77
N PRO A 197 -22.29 -8.98 -15.66
CA PRO A 197 -21.50 -8.12 -14.78
C PRO A 197 -20.25 -7.56 -15.46
N LEU A 198 -19.61 -8.32 -16.32
CA LEU A 198 -18.42 -7.88 -17.06
C LEU A 198 -18.75 -6.85 -18.14
N LEU A 199 -19.95 -6.96 -18.76
CA LEU A 199 -20.48 -5.98 -19.69
C LEU A 199 -20.79 -4.66 -18.98
N ARG A 200 -21.45 -4.72 -17.83
CA ARG A 200 -21.77 -3.51 -17.03
C ARG A 200 -20.51 -2.82 -16.52
N ALA A 201 -19.50 -3.59 -16.20
CA ALA A 201 -18.19 -3.07 -15.76
C ALA A 201 -17.31 -2.56 -16.91
N GLY A 202 -17.75 -2.71 -18.18
CA GLY A 202 -17.00 -2.26 -19.36
C GLY A 202 -15.76 -3.11 -19.68
N VAL A 203 -15.62 -4.29 -19.07
CA VAL A 203 -14.51 -5.23 -19.33
C VAL A 203 -14.73 -6.02 -20.61
N LEU A 204 -15.99 -6.26 -20.98
CA LEU A 204 -16.39 -6.88 -22.22
C LEU A 204 -17.06 -5.85 -23.13
N GLY A 205 -16.63 -5.75 -24.38
CA GLY A 205 -17.35 -5.06 -25.45
C GLY A 205 -18.58 -5.84 -25.88
N ARG A 206 -19.54 -5.15 -26.49
CA ARG A 206 -20.74 -5.75 -27.07
C ARG A 206 -20.94 -5.22 -28.47
N THR A 207 -20.89 -6.09 -29.47
CA THR A 207 -21.43 -5.82 -30.80
C THR A 207 -22.91 -6.22 -30.84
N ALA A 208 -23.68 -5.75 -31.79
CA ALA A 208 -25.17 -5.80 -31.81
C ALA A 208 -25.79 -7.20 -31.55
N GLU A 209 -25.06 -8.28 -31.76
CA GLU A 209 -25.54 -9.66 -31.55
C GLU A 209 -24.59 -10.56 -30.73
N TYR A 210 -23.32 -10.14 -30.45
CA TYR A 210 -22.28 -10.99 -29.87
C TYR A 210 -21.44 -10.25 -28.86
N PHE A 211 -20.82 -11.00 -27.91
CA PHE A 211 -19.87 -10.48 -26.96
C PHE A 211 -18.46 -10.50 -27.54
N ASP A 212 -17.78 -9.37 -27.53
CA ASP A 212 -16.37 -9.28 -27.88
C ASP A 212 -15.48 -9.84 -26.72
N LEU A 213 -14.24 -10.19 -27.09
CA LEU A 213 -13.26 -10.58 -26.10
C LEU A 213 -13.05 -9.46 -25.07
N PRO A 214 -12.74 -9.80 -23.81
CA PRO A 214 -12.33 -8.81 -22.83
C PRO A 214 -11.19 -7.97 -23.40
N SER A 215 -11.45 -6.72 -23.69
CA SER A 215 -10.47 -5.81 -24.29
C SER A 215 -9.86 -4.95 -23.19
N GLN A 216 -8.57 -4.64 -23.35
CA GLN A 216 -7.90 -3.69 -22.51
C GLN A 216 -8.59 -2.32 -22.63
N PRO A 217 -9.08 -1.72 -21.52
CA PRO A 217 -9.68 -0.39 -21.56
C PRO A 217 -8.68 0.65 -22.04
N GLN A 218 -9.17 1.69 -22.72
CA GLN A 218 -8.32 2.84 -23.06
C GLN A 218 -7.79 3.48 -21.78
N ASN A 219 -6.49 3.83 -21.78
CA ASN A 219 -5.82 4.43 -20.64
C ASN A 219 -5.71 3.54 -19.38
N ALA A 220 -5.72 2.20 -19.53
CA ALA A 220 -5.49 1.28 -18.40
C ALA A 220 -4.19 1.59 -17.61
N HIS A 221 -3.17 2.15 -18.28
CA HIS A 221 -1.93 2.59 -17.65
C HIS A 221 -2.11 3.65 -16.54
N VAL A 222 -3.24 4.39 -16.55
CA VAL A 222 -3.54 5.40 -15.52
C VAL A 222 -3.74 4.75 -14.16
N PHE A 223 -4.44 3.60 -14.09
CA PHE A 223 -4.58 2.85 -12.85
C PHE A 223 -3.22 2.46 -12.27
N PHE A 224 -2.34 1.89 -13.09
CA PHE A 224 -1.00 1.51 -12.64
C PHE A 224 -0.15 2.73 -12.27
N GLY A 225 -0.33 3.86 -12.95
CA GLY A 225 0.29 5.13 -12.55
C GLY A 225 -0.12 5.54 -11.14
N ILE A 226 -1.41 5.53 -10.84
CA ILE A 226 -1.96 5.84 -9.50
C ILE A 226 -1.48 4.80 -8.49
N TYR A 227 -1.54 3.50 -8.83
CA TYR A 227 -1.07 2.40 -7.99
C TYR A 227 0.40 2.58 -7.57
N PHE A 228 1.31 2.75 -8.54
CA PHE A 228 2.74 2.92 -8.25
C PHE A 228 3.03 4.22 -7.49
N MET A 229 2.30 5.30 -7.78
CA MET A 229 2.46 6.56 -7.08
C MET A 229 2.04 6.43 -5.62
N MET A 230 0.86 5.91 -5.34
CA MET A 230 0.33 5.76 -3.98
C MET A 230 1.14 4.76 -3.15
N THR A 231 1.39 3.55 -3.70
CA THR A 231 2.12 2.50 -2.98
C THR A 231 3.62 2.79 -2.90
N GLY A 232 4.21 3.41 -3.92
CA GLY A 232 5.62 3.80 -3.93
C GLY A 232 5.91 4.91 -2.93
N LEU A 233 5.05 5.93 -2.88
CA LEU A 233 5.15 6.99 -1.88
C LEU A 233 5.00 6.43 -0.46
N HIS A 234 4.02 5.54 -0.24
CA HIS A 234 3.90 4.83 1.03
C HIS A 234 5.17 4.03 1.35
N GLY A 235 5.75 3.34 0.38
CA GLY A 235 7.03 2.63 0.54
C GLY A 235 8.19 3.53 0.95
N ILE A 236 8.28 4.75 0.41
CA ILE A 236 9.27 5.76 0.83
C ILE A 236 9.07 6.14 2.31
N HIS A 237 7.82 6.32 2.77
CA HIS A 237 7.52 6.60 4.17
C HIS A 237 7.89 5.42 5.08
N VAL A 238 7.65 4.17 4.64
CA VAL A 238 8.11 2.97 5.37
C VAL A 238 9.63 2.96 5.49
N LEU A 239 10.38 3.25 4.41
CA LEU A 239 11.85 3.36 4.44
C LEU A 239 12.33 4.45 5.39
N GLY A 240 11.69 5.62 5.39
CA GLY A 240 11.95 6.69 6.35
C GLY A 240 11.73 6.22 7.80
N GLY A 241 10.65 5.48 8.03
CA GLY A 241 10.37 4.86 9.33
C GLY A 241 11.43 3.86 9.75
N VAL A 242 11.89 2.98 8.84
CA VAL A 242 13.01 2.04 9.12
C VAL A 242 14.26 2.79 9.54
N ALA A 243 14.60 3.90 8.87
CA ALA A 243 15.76 4.71 9.24
C ALA A 243 15.60 5.30 10.65
N VAL A 244 14.42 5.84 10.99
CA VAL A 244 14.13 6.38 12.34
C VAL A 244 14.20 5.27 13.39
N TRP A 245 13.57 4.11 13.16
CA TRP A 245 13.61 2.98 14.09
C TRP A 245 15.04 2.44 14.29
N THR A 246 15.86 2.41 13.23
CA THR A 246 17.26 2.01 13.31
C THR A 246 18.07 2.99 14.15
N TRP A 247 17.85 4.29 13.97
CA TRP A 247 18.47 5.33 14.80
C TRP A 247 18.07 5.19 16.28
N LEU A 248 16.79 4.94 16.57
CA LEU A 248 16.30 4.68 17.92
C LEU A 248 16.90 3.40 18.53
N LEU A 249 17.09 2.36 17.72
CA LEU A 249 17.74 1.12 18.15
C LEU A 249 19.16 1.37 18.67
N LEU A 250 19.95 2.15 17.93
CA LEU A 250 21.32 2.51 18.33
C LEU A 250 21.34 3.30 19.66
N ARG A 251 20.38 4.22 19.83
CA ARG A 251 20.24 4.99 21.08
C ARG A 251 19.73 4.12 22.24
N ALA A 252 18.82 3.19 21.99
CA ALA A 252 18.36 2.22 22.98
C ALA A 252 19.51 1.31 23.45
N TRP A 253 20.40 0.92 22.54
CA TRP A 253 21.62 0.17 22.90
C TRP A 253 22.58 0.97 23.77
N ARG A 254 22.63 2.28 23.62
CA ARG A 254 23.41 3.17 24.50
C ARG A 254 22.73 3.40 25.86
N GLY A 255 21.44 3.00 26.01
CA GLY A 255 20.71 3.14 27.26
C GLY A 255 20.15 4.56 27.50
N GLU A 256 19.95 5.34 26.43
CA GLU A 256 19.51 6.74 26.53
C GLU A 256 18.04 6.89 26.92
N PHE A 257 17.20 5.84 26.74
CA PHE A 257 15.76 5.90 27.00
C PHE A 257 15.37 5.33 28.36
N GLY A 258 14.39 5.96 28.99
CA GLY A 258 13.86 5.57 30.30
C GLY A 258 12.57 6.32 30.60
N ALA A 259 12.04 6.11 31.82
CA ALA A 259 10.76 6.67 32.26
C ALA A 259 10.66 8.21 32.10
N ASN A 260 11.78 8.90 32.22
CA ASN A 260 11.85 10.36 32.11
C ASN A 260 12.18 10.86 30.70
N TYR A 261 12.65 9.98 29.82
CA TYR A 261 13.05 10.33 28.46
C TYR A 261 12.67 9.23 27.45
N PHE A 262 11.45 9.26 26.98
CA PHE A 262 10.91 8.34 25.96
C PHE A 262 10.27 9.07 24.76
N GLY A 263 10.23 10.41 24.79
CA GLY A 263 9.60 11.24 23.77
C GLY A 263 9.95 10.88 22.31
N PRO A 264 11.23 10.64 21.97
CA PRO A 264 11.61 10.22 20.62
C PRO A 264 10.99 8.88 20.17
N VAL A 265 10.84 7.92 21.11
CA VAL A 265 10.19 6.61 20.81
C VAL A 265 8.69 6.81 20.61
N ASP A 266 8.05 7.67 21.43
CA ASP A 266 6.64 8.02 21.33
C ASP A 266 6.34 8.71 19.98
N ALA A 267 7.14 9.69 19.58
CA ALA A 267 7.00 10.38 18.31
C ALA A 267 7.17 9.44 17.12
N ALA A 268 8.15 8.55 17.16
CA ALA A 268 8.38 7.56 16.10
C ALA A 268 7.21 6.56 16.00
N ALA A 269 6.62 6.15 17.13
CA ALA A 269 5.47 5.27 17.13
C ALA A 269 4.22 5.96 16.55
N LEU A 270 3.98 7.23 16.86
CA LEU A 270 2.90 8.02 16.24
C LEU A 270 3.06 8.10 14.72
N TYR A 271 4.27 8.39 14.23
CA TYR A 271 4.56 8.38 12.81
C TYR A 271 4.31 7.00 12.19
N TRP A 272 4.77 5.94 12.86
CA TRP A 272 4.62 4.57 12.38
C TRP A 272 3.16 4.15 12.26
N HIS A 273 2.35 4.45 13.28
CA HIS A 273 0.90 4.17 13.25
C HIS A 273 0.19 4.94 12.13
N PHE A 274 0.63 6.16 11.84
CA PHE A 274 0.12 6.91 10.69
C PHE A 274 0.45 6.21 9.37
N VAL A 275 1.68 5.77 9.16
CA VAL A 275 2.10 5.04 7.95
C VAL A 275 1.28 3.76 7.80
N ASP A 276 1.12 2.98 8.88
CA ASP A 276 0.30 1.76 8.88
C ASP A 276 -1.17 2.05 8.54
N LEU A 277 -1.72 3.14 9.07
CA LEU A 277 -3.09 3.56 8.80
C LEU A 277 -3.29 3.88 7.31
N ILE A 278 -2.35 4.56 6.68
CA ILE A 278 -2.40 4.82 5.22
C ILE A 278 -2.48 3.50 4.45
N TRP A 279 -1.69 2.47 4.84
CA TRP A 279 -1.76 1.16 4.19
C TRP A 279 -3.12 0.48 4.36
N ILE A 280 -3.72 0.56 5.55
CA ILE A 280 -5.07 0.02 5.82
C ILE A 280 -6.11 0.63 4.88
N TYR A 281 -5.95 1.89 4.46
CA TYR A 281 -6.81 2.53 3.44
C TYR A 281 -6.41 2.14 2.02
N LEU A 282 -5.10 2.05 1.71
CA LEU A 282 -4.62 1.68 0.37
C LEU A 282 -5.02 0.26 -0.02
N PHE A 283 -4.96 -0.68 0.90
CA PHE A 283 -5.26 -2.08 0.63
C PHE A 283 -6.67 -2.30 0.07
N PRO A 284 -7.78 -1.91 0.73
CA PRO A 284 -9.11 -2.10 0.18
C PRO A 284 -9.37 -1.27 -1.08
N LEU A 285 -8.81 -0.08 -1.21
CA LEU A 285 -9.00 0.77 -2.37
C LEU A 285 -8.40 0.18 -3.65
N LEU A 286 -7.25 -0.49 -3.54
CA LEU A 286 -6.52 -1.00 -4.69
C LEU A 286 -6.79 -2.48 -4.97
N TYR A 287 -6.93 -3.30 -3.91
CA TYR A 287 -6.98 -4.77 -4.03
C TYR A 287 -8.39 -5.36 -3.88
N LEU A 288 -9.35 -4.63 -3.28
CA LEU A 288 -10.72 -5.10 -3.05
C LEU A 288 -11.74 -4.32 -3.89
N ILE A 289 -11.44 -4.14 -5.18
CA ILE A 289 -12.35 -3.49 -6.13
C ILE A 289 -13.39 -4.52 -6.59
N HIS A 290 -14.67 -4.21 -6.39
CA HIS A 290 -15.83 -5.01 -6.82
C HIS A 290 -16.78 -4.17 -7.64
#